data_f2be32e0b254b4e72ff22e30e1fa450d
#
_entry.id   f2be32e0b254b4e72ff22e30e1fa450d
#
_cell.length_a   1.000
_cell.length_b   1.000
_cell.length_c   1.000
_cell.angle_alpha   90.00
_cell.angle_beta   90.00
_cell.angle_gamma   90.00
#
_symmetry.space_group_name_H-M   'P 1'
#
loop_
_entity.id
_entity.type
_entity.pdbx_description
1 polymer ?
#
loop_
_entity_poly.entity_id
_entity_poly.type
_entity_poly.pdbx_seq_one_letter_code
_entity_poly.pdbx_strand_id
1 'polypeptide(L)'
;MKLPYQIDLSDKVVAVTGAGGVLMSEFCRALAACGAKVALLDINETAAKAVADEIGENAIAVGTNCLDKASIEAAAERVHQAFSRVNFLINGAGGNNPRATCDNETMTPETDDAVKSFFGLEESGLKFVFDLNITSAFLVTQVFAKDMVQTGGNIINISSMNAFRPLTKIPA
;
A
#
# COMPACT_ATOMS: atom_id res chain seq x y z
N MET A 1 20.24 -6.98 -5.90
CA MET A 1 20.53 -5.73 -5.14
C MET A 1 21.61 -6.02 -4.10
N LYS A 2 22.58 -5.12 -3.89
CA LYS A 2 23.56 -5.25 -2.78
C LYS A 2 23.09 -4.35 -1.64
N LEU A 3 22.69 -4.96 -0.53
CA LEU A 3 22.22 -4.23 0.66
C LEU A 3 23.42 -3.77 1.52
N PRO A 4 23.33 -2.61 2.18
CA PRO A 4 24.40 -2.09 3.04
C PRO A 4 24.55 -2.88 4.35
N TYR A 5 23.53 -3.66 4.73
CA TYR A 5 23.50 -4.50 5.92
C TYR A 5 23.16 -5.93 5.56
N GLN A 6 23.67 -6.89 6.32
CA GLN A 6 23.20 -8.25 6.29
C GLN A 6 22.03 -8.38 7.26
N ILE A 7 20.82 -8.46 6.71
CA ILE A 7 19.58 -8.78 7.43
C ILE A 7 19.13 -10.13 6.91
N ASP A 8 18.89 -11.06 7.81
CA ASP A 8 18.38 -12.39 7.47
C ASP A 8 16.88 -12.46 7.82
N LEU A 9 16.07 -12.64 6.81
CA LEU A 9 14.61 -12.82 6.89
C LEU A 9 14.15 -14.16 6.30
N SER A 10 15.05 -15.16 6.22
CA SER A 10 14.81 -16.44 5.51
C SER A 10 13.57 -17.18 6.00
N ASP A 11 13.20 -17.04 7.28
CA ASP A 11 12.02 -17.70 7.85
C ASP A 11 10.80 -16.79 7.95
N LYS A 12 10.83 -15.63 7.29
CA LYS A 12 9.76 -14.62 7.41
C LYS A 12 8.92 -14.55 6.15
N VAL A 13 7.61 -14.44 6.37
CA VAL A 13 6.62 -14.13 5.33
C VAL A 13 6.19 -12.68 5.50
N VAL A 14 6.28 -11.90 4.42
CA VAL A 14 5.91 -10.49 4.40
C VAL A 14 4.80 -10.26 3.39
N ALA A 15 3.70 -9.68 3.82
CA ALA A 15 2.65 -9.19 2.93
C ALA A 15 2.81 -7.70 2.68
N VAL A 16 2.75 -7.28 1.42
CA VAL A 16 2.93 -5.88 1.01
C VAL A 16 1.77 -5.47 0.13
N THR A 17 1.00 -4.45 0.52
CA THR A 17 -0.07 -3.90 -0.31
C THR A 17 0.43 -2.75 -1.19
N GLY A 18 -0.19 -2.57 -2.37
CA GLY A 18 0.30 -1.61 -3.37
C GLY A 18 1.62 -2.06 -4.01
N ALA A 19 1.88 -3.35 -4.01
CA ALA A 19 3.18 -3.94 -4.34
C ALA A 19 3.55 -3.86 -5.84
N GLY A 20 2.59 -3.62 -6.72
CA GLY A 20 2.82 -3.31 -8.13
C GLY A 20 3.27 -1.85 -8.38
N GLY A 21 3.20 -0.97 -7.36
CA GLY A 21 3.61 0.42 -7.44
C GLY A 21 5.14 0.59 -7.35
N VAL A 22 5.62 1.77 -7.77
CA VAL A 22 7.06 2.06 -7.88
C VAL A 22 7.78 1.88 -6.54
N LEU A 23 7.26 2.44 -5.46
CA LEU A 23 7.93 2.38 -4.16
C LEU A 23 7.86 0.98 -3.54
N MET A 24 6.67 0.38 -3.50
CA MET A 24 6.49 -0.91 -2.84
C MET A 24 7.13 -2.07 -3.60
N SER A 25 7.27 -1.98 -4.92
CA SER A 25 8.02 -2.99 -5.67
C SER A 25 9.49 -3.05 -5.25
N GLU A 26 10.13 -1.90 -4.95
CA GLU A 26 11.49 -1.87 -4.43
C GLU A 26 11.59 -2.44 -3.00
N PHE A 27 10.59 -2.19 -2.15
CA PHE A 27 10.52 -2.84 -0.85
C PHE A 27 10.43 -4.36 -1.00
N CYS A 28 9.59 -4.86 -1.91
CA CYS A 28 9.47 -6.30 -2.16
C CYS A 28 10.79 -6.92 -2.62
N ARG A 29 11.50 -6.28 -3.56
CA ARG A 29 12.83 -6.74 -4.01
C ARG A 29 13.85 -6.75 -2.87
N ALA A 30 13.87 -5.70 -2.04
CA ALA A 30 14.78 -5.60 -0.91
C ALA A 30 14.50 -6.67 0.16
N LEU A 31 13.23 -6.92 0.51
CA LEU A 31 12.84 -7.95 1.45
C LEU A 31 13.20 -9.35 0.95
N ALA A 32 12.92 -9.63 -0.31
CA ALA A 32 13.31 -10.90 -0.94
C ALA A 32 14.83 -11.07 -0.99
N ALA A 33 15.59 -10.01 -1.23
CA ALA A 33 17.05 -10.04 -1.18
C ALA A 33 17.60 -10.29 0.25
N CYS A 34 16.79 -10.03 1.29
CA CYS A 34 17.06 -10.43 2.67
C CYS A 34 16.63 -11.88 2.98
N GLY A 35 16.10 -12.62 2.01
CA GLY A 35 15.64 -14.01 2.16
C GLY A 35 14.16 -14.18 2.52
N ALA A 36 13.41 -13.10 2.68
CA ALA A 36 11.99 -13.21 2.99
C ALA A 36 11.17 -13.81 1.84
N LYS A 37 10.10 -14.51 2.18
CA LYS A 37 9.00 -14.82 1.27
C LYS A 37 8.06 -13.64 1.22
N VAL A 38 7.76 -13.13 0.03
CA VAL A 38 7.02 -11.88 -0.15
C VAL A 38 5.73 -12.10 -0.91
N ALA A 39 4.61 -11.75 -0.31
CA ALA A 39 3.31 -11.71 -0.96
C ALA A 39 3.02 -10.29 -1.46
N LEU A 40 2.97 -10.12 -2.76
CA LEU A 40 2.72 -8.87 -3.45
C LEU A 40 1.23 -8.72 -3.69
N LEU A 41 0.58 -7.87 -2.91
CA LEU A 41 -0.86 -7.63 -2.96
C LEU A 41 -1.13 -6.32 -3.70
N ASP A 42 -1.83 -6.36 -4.81
CA ASP A 42 -2.16 -5.17 -5.59
C ASP A 42 -3.48 -5.34 -6.33
N ILE A 43 -4.21 -4.26 -6.53
CA ILE A 43 -5.41 -4.28 -7.39
C ILE A 43 -5.02 -4.52 -8.85
N ASN A 44 -3.84 -4.09 -9.26
CA ASN A 44 -3.23 -4.40 -10.54
C ASN A 44 -2.35 -5.66 -10.40
N GLU A 45 -2.98 -6.83 -10.43
CA GLU A 45 -2.28 -8.11 -10.31
C GLU A 45 -1.18 -8.30 -11.37
N THR A 46 -1.39 -7.77 -12.57
CA THR A 46 -0.39 -7.87 -13.66
C THR A 46 0.90 -7.14 -13.29
N ALA A 47 0.81 -5.95 -12.71
CA ALA A 47 1.98 -5.20 -12.26
C ALA A 47 2.68 -5.90 -11.09
N ALA A 48 1.93 -6.38 -10.10
CA ALA A 48 2.50 -7.17 -9.00
C ALA A 48 3.16 -8.46 -9.48
N LYS A 49 2.54 -9.14 -10.46
CA LYS A 49 3.09 -10.36 -11.04
C LYS A 49 4.41 -10.13 -11.76
N ALA A 50 4.55 -9.05 -12.50
CA ALA A 50 5.83 -8.72 -13.16
C ALA A 50 6.97 -8.61 -12.12
N VAL A 51 6.72 -7.99 -10.96
CA VAL A 51 7.70 -7.88 -9.88
C VAL A 51 7.96 -9.24 -9.21
N ALA A 52 6.91 -10.04 -9.00
CA ALA A 52 7.05 -11.37 -8.41
C ALA A 52 7.86 -12.30 -9.32
N ASP A 53 7.64 -12.25 -10.63
CA ASP A 53 8.39 -13.04 -11.62
C ASP A 53 9.90 -12.66 -11.65
N GLU A 54 10.23 -11.38 -11.43
CA GLU A 54 11.63 -10.93 -11.29
C GLU A 54 12.29 -11.45 -10.01
N ILE A 55 11.54 -11.54 -8.90
CA ILE A 55 12.03 -12.03 -7.60
C ILE A 55 12.18 -13.56 -7.63
N GLY A 56 11.28 -14.27 -8.30
CA GLY A 56 11.30 -15.72 -8.42
C GLY A 56 10.54 -16.44 -7.30
N GLU A 57 11.02 -17.62 -6.91
CA GLU A 57 10.31 -18.56 -6.02
C GLU A 57 9.99 -18.03 -4.60
N ASN A 58 10.63 -16.95 -4.18
CA ASN A 58 10.35 -16.29 -2.91
C ASN A 58 9.23 -15.24 -2.99
N ALA A 59 8.52 -15.13 -4.11
CA ALA A 59 7.45 -14.16 -4.27
C ALA A 59 6.21 -14.75 -4.92
N ILE A 60 5.05 -14.27 -4.48
CA ILE A 60 3.77 -14.49 -5.18
C ILE A 60 3.07 -13.15 -5.37
N ALA A 61 2.35 -13.02 -6.47
CA ALA A 61 1.41 -11.92 -6.69
C ALA A 61 -0.02 -12.37 -6.45
N VAL A 62 -0.80 -11.52 -5.82
CA VAL A 62 -2.23 -11.76 -5.56
C VAL A 62 -3.02 -10.51 -5.86
N GLY A 63 -3.95 -10.59 -6.81
CA GLY A 63 -4.91 -9.52 -7.09
C GLY A 63 -5.76 -9.23 -5.85
N THR A 64 -5.64 -8.03 -5.30
CA THR A 64 -6.25 -7.69 -4.01
C THR A 64 -6.82 -6.29 -4.02
N ASN A 65 -8.12 -6.17 -3.82
CA ASN A 65 -8.76 -4.90 -3.52
C ASN A 65 -8.73 -4.66 -2.00
N CYS A 66 -7.89 -3.74 -1.54
CA CYS A 66 -7.74 -3.41 -0.11
C CYS A 66 -8.97 -2.73 0.51
N LEU A 67 -9.97 -2.34 -0.29
CA LEU A 67 -11.26 -1.80 0.19
C LEU A 67 -12.37 -2.85 0.26
N ASP A 68 -12.07 -4.08 -0.14
CA ASP A 68 -13.01 -5.21 -0.10
C ASP A 68 -12.47 -6.30 0.84
N LYS A 69 -13.16 -6.47 1.97
CA LYS A 69 -12.74 -7.45 2.99
C LYS A 69 -12.71 -8.87 2.46
N ALA A 70 -13.65 -9.26 1.61
CA ALA A 70 -13.68 -10.60 1.03
C ALA A 70 -12.46 -10.83 0.10
N SER A 71 -12.08 -9.81 -0.68
CA SER A 71 -10.85 -9.84 -1.48
C SER A 71 -9.59 -9.99 -0.63
N ILE A 72 -9.53 -9.30 0.50
CA ILE A 72 -8.39 -9.38 1.44
C ILE A 72 -8.32 -10.76 2.10
N GLU A 73 -9.45 -11.32 2.52
CA GLU A 73 -9.53 -12.65 3.13
C GLU A 73 -9.11 -13.74 2.12
N ALA A 74 -9.58 -13.66 0.88
CA ALA A 74 -9.13 -14.56 -0.20
C ALA A 74 -7.62 -14.44 -0.48
N ALA A 75 -7.10 -13.22 -0.44
CA ALA A 75 -5.66 -13.00 -0.57
C ALA A 75 -4.87 -13.63 0.57
N ALA A 76 -5.33 -13.51 1.82
CA ALA A 76 -4.69 -14.14 2.97
C ALA A 76 -4.66 -15.67 2.85
N GLU A 77 -5.76 -16.29 2.39
CA GLU A 77 -5.80 -17.73 2.14
C GLU A 77 -4.76 -18.17 1.10
N ARG A 78 -4.63 -17.41 -0.01
CA ARG A 78 -3.62 -17.71 -1.03
C ARG A 78 -2.19 -17.58 -0.50
N VAL A 79 -1.94 -16.56 0.34
CA VAL A 79 -0.62 -16.39 0.99
C VAL A 79 -0.33 -17.56 1.93
N HIS A 80 -1.31 -17.99 2.74
CA HIS A 80 -1.15 -19.12 3.67
C HIS A 80 -0.88 -20.43 2.92
N GLN A 81 -1.53 -20.65 1.78
CA GLN A 81 -1.31 -21.84 0.95
C GLN A 81 0.09 -21.87 0.33
N ALA A 82 0.60 -20.70 -0.11
CA ALA A 82 1.89 -20.60 -0.77
C ALA A 82 3.07 -20.61 0.21
N PHE A 83 2.94 -19.95 1.33
CA PHE A 83 4.08 -19.69 2.22
C PHE A 83 3.84 -20.10 3.66
N SER A 84 2.80 -19.68 4.29
CA SER A 84 2.36 -19.88 5.67
C SER A 84 1.79 -18.56 6.26
N ARG A 85 1.74 -18.47 7.60
CA ARG A 85 1.31 -17.24 8.30
C ARG A 85 2.25 -16.06 8.05
N VAL A 86 1.67 -14.89 7.93
CA VAL A 86 2.39 -13.63 7.72
C VAL A 86 3.03 -13.16 9.03
N ASN A 87 4.33 -12.86 8.98
CA ASN A 87 5.08 -12.31 10.10
C ASN A 87 5.10 -10.77 10.07
N PHE A 88 5.16 -10.18 8.87
CA PHE A 88 5.21 -8.74 8.70
C PHE A 88 4.21 -8.27 7.66
N LEU A 89 3.56 -7.16 7.95
CA LEU A 89 2.64 -6.50 7.04
C LEU A 89 3.14 -5.10 6.71
N ILE A 90 3.16 -4.75 5.43
CA ILE A 90 3.43 -3.39 4.97
C ILE A 90 2.19 -2.88 4.24
N ASN A 91 1.48 -1.95 4.86
CA ASN A 91 0.37 -1.23 4.26
C ASN A 91 0.93 -0.10 3.40
N GLY A 92 1.14 -0.38 2.12
CA GLY A 92 1.70 0.54 1.13
C GLY A 92 0.71 0.95 0.05
N ALA A 93 -0.50 0.37 0.02
CA ALA A 93 -1.56 0.82 -0.86
C ALA A 93 -2.02 2.22 -0.42
N GLY A 94 -1.99 3.17 -1.34
CA GLY A 94 -2.36 4.54 -1.07
C GLY A 94 -2.21 5.41 -2.30
N GLY A 95 -2.68 6.64 -2.21
CA GLY A 95 -2.57 7.61 -3.29
C GLY A 95 -3.50 8.79 -3.11
N ASN A 96 -3.38 9.73 -4.03
CA ASN A 96 -4.25 10.89 -4.12
C ASN A 96 -5.34 10.69 -5.19
N ASN A 97 -6.28 11.62 -5.25
CA ASN A 97 -7.34 11.61 -6.24
C ASN A 97 -7.45 13.00 -6.92
N PRO A 98 -7.48 13.06 -8.26
CA PRO A 98 -7.65 14.33 -8.97
C PRO A 98 -8.90 15.12 -8.55
N ARG A 99 -9.97 14.45 -8.10
CA ARG A 99 -11.20 15.10 -7.60
C ARG A 99 -11.03 15.73 -6.22
N ALA A 100 -9.96 15.37 -5.49
CA ALA A 100 -9.58 15.94 -4.20
C ALA A 100 -8.29 16.78 -4.29
N THR A 101 -7.90 17.22 -5.49
CA THR A 101 -6.69 18.03 -5.73
C THR A 101 -7.08 19.36 -6.37
N CYS A 102 -6.55 20.46 -5.85
CA CYS A 102 -6.72 21.79 -6.40
C CYS A 102 -5.76 22.04 -7.56
N ASP A 103 -6.14 22.93 -8.50
CA ASP A 103 -5.28 23.35 -9.60
C ASP A 103 -4.35 24.49 -9.17
N ASN A 104 -4.79 25.33 -8.23
CA ASN A 104 -4.05 26.48 -7.70
C ASN A 104 -3.44 26.23 -6.32
N GLU A 105 -2.39 26.96 -5.99
CA GLU A 105 -1.72 26.89 -4.68
C GLU A 105 -2.33 27.86 -3.66
N THR A 106 -2.79 28.99 -4.13
CA THR A 106 -3.41 30.05 -3.32
C THR A 106 -4.68 30.53 -3.97
N MET A 107 -5.58 31.03 -3.17
CA MET A 107 -6.78 31.71 -3.63
C MET A 107 -6.71 33.19 -3.30
N THR A 108 -7.12 34.01 -4.25
CA THR A 108 -7.32 35.46 -4.07
C THR A 108 -8.74 35.81 -4.52
N PRO A 109 -9.23 37.01 -4.20
CA PRO A 109 -10.54 37.47 -4.72
C PRO A 109 -10.64 37.47 -6.24
N GLU A 110 -9.50 37.57 -6.94
CA GLU A 110 -9.39 37.59 -8.40
C GLU A 110 -9.21 36.19 -9.02
N THR A 111 -9.20 35.12 -8.21
CA THR A 111 -9.08 33.76 -8.73
C THR A 111 -10.30 33.43 -9.59
N ASP A 112 -10.08 33.03 -10.84
CA ASP A 112 -11.11 32.64 -11.78
C ASP A 112 -11.94 31.47 -11.25
N ASP A 113 -13.26 31.56 -11.32
CA ASP A 113 -14.19 30.51 -10.92
C ASP A 113 -14.02 29.21 -11.72
N ALA A 114 -13.43 29.27 -12.92
CA ALA A 114 -13.12 28.10 -13.73
C ALA A 114 -11.94 27.27 -13.17
N VAL A 115 -11.13 27.85 -12.28
CA VAL A 115 -10.03 27.12 -11.62
C VAL A 115 -10.61 26.23 -10.54
N LYS A 116 -10.29 24.94 -10.58
CA LYS A 116 -10.68 24.02 -9.53
C LYS A 116 -9.91 24.31 -8.24
N SER A 117 -10.57 25.07 -7.39
CA SER A 117 -10.09 25.47 -6.07
C SER A 117 -10.58 24.51 -5.00
N PHE A 118 -10.26 24.79 -3.73
CA PHE A 118 -10.81 24.04 -2.59
C PHE A 118 -12.35 23.94 -2.61
N PHE A 119 -13.02 25.01 -3.02
CA PHE A 119 -14.50 25.04 -3.05
C PHE A 119 -15.11 24.19 -4.18
N GLY A 120 -14.34 23.83 -5.20
CA GLY A 120 -14.74 22.95 -6.30
C GLY A 120 -14.34 21.49 -6.12
N LEU A 121 -13.79 21.10 -4.95
CA LEU A 121 -13.44 19.71 -4.69
C LEU A 121 -14.68 18.85 -4.48
N GLU A 122 -14.61 17.62 -4.95
CA GLU A 122 -15.72 16.67 -4.82
C GLU A 122 -15.61 15.87 -3.51
N GLU A 123 -16.72 15.74 -2.78
CA GLU A 123 -16.82 14.88 -1.60
C GLU A 123 -16.42 13.43 -1.92
N SER A 124 -16.79 12.94 -3.11
CA SER A 124 -16.43 11.61 -3.59
C SER A 124 -14.91 11.42 -3.71
N GLY A 125 -14.19 12.45 -4.12
CA GLY A 125 -12.73 12.46 -4.19
C GLY A 125 -12.10 12.39 -2.80
N LEU A 126 -12.60 13.18 -1.86
CA LEU A 126 -12.17 13.18 -0.47
C LEU A 126 -12.39 11.80 0.18
N LYS A 127 -13.61 11.27 0.07
CA LYS A 127 -13.92 9.92 0.58
C LYS A 127 -12.98 8.86 0.03
N PHE A 128 -12.74 8.88 -1.29
CA PHE A 128 -11.83 7.94 -1.92
C PHE A 128 -10.41 8.01 -1.32
N VAL A 129 -9.88 9.22 -1.07
CA VAL A 129 -8.56 9.39 -0.48
C VAL A 129 -8.51 8.79 0.93
N PHE A 130 -9.51 9.07 1.78
CA PHE A 130 -9.59 8.51 3.12
C PHE A 130 -9.76 6.99 3.09
N ASP A 131 -10.62 6.48 2.24
CA ASP A 131 -10.82 5.03 2.10
C ASP A 131 -9.53 4.35 1.65
N LEU A 132 -8.87 4.88 0.62
CA LEU A 132 -7.66 4.25 0.09
C LEU A 132 -6.48 4.32 1.06
N ASN A 133 -6.30 5.40 1.83
CA ASN A 133 -5.10 5.58 2.66
C ASN A 133 -5.30 5.17 4.12
N ILE A 134 -6.55 5.12 4.63
CA ILE A 134 -6.84 4.82 6.03
C ILE A 134 -7.65 3.54 6.15
N THR A 135 -8.84 3.49 5.51
CA THR A 135 -9.74 2.33 5.61
C THR A 135 -9.10 1.07 5.06
N SER A 136 -8.33 1.16 3.98
CA SER A 136 -7.60 0.02 3.41
C SER A 136 -6.60 -0.57 4.40
N ALA A 137 -5.76 0.25 5.01
CA ALA A 137 -4.77 -0.19 5.99
C ALA A 137 -5.43 -0.84 7.21
N PHE A 138 -6.55 -0.29 7.66
CA PHE A 138 -7.34 -0.87 8.75
C PHE A 138 -7.89 -2.27 8.38
N LEU A 139 -8.55 -2.41 7.23
CA LEU A 139 -9.15 -3.68 6.79
C LEU A 139 -8.09 -4.76 6.55
N VAL A 140 -7.00 -4.42 5.89
CA VAL A 140 -5.87 -5.34 5.65
C VAL A 140 -5.25 -5.77 6.97
N THR A 141 -5.04 -4.84 7.89
CA THR A 141 -4.53 -5.14 9.23
C THR A 141 -5.46 -6.06 10.00
N GLN A 142 -6.78 -5.85 9.94
CA GLN A 142 -7.76 -6.73 10.61
C GLN A 142 -7.64 -8.20 10.17
N VAL A 143 -7.27 -8.46 8.93
CA VAL A 143 -7.16 -9.81 8.39
C VAL A 143 -5.80 -10.40 8.75
N PHE A 144 -4.71 -9.75 8.36
CA PHE A 144 -3.37 -10.31 8.47
C PHE A 144 -2.78 -10.28 9.90
N ALA A 145 -3.20 -9.31 10.74
CA ALA A 145 -2.71 -9.27 12.13
C ALA A 145 -3.16 -10.48 12.98
N LYS A 146 -4.18 -11.22 12.56
CA LYS A 146 -4.56 -12.48 13.22
C LYS A 146 -3.41 -13.47 13.25
N ASP A 147 -2.56 -13.48 12.24
CA ASP A 147 -1.38 -14.34 12.19
C ASP A 147 -0.35 -13.99 13.26
N MET A 148 -0.31 -12.72 13.64
CA MET A 148 0.71 -12.17 14.53
C MET A 148 0.32 -12.21 16.01
N VAL A 149 -0.94 -12.49 16.34
CA VAL A 149 -1.44 -12.41 17.73
C VAL A 149 -0.68 -13.33 18.68
N GLN A 150 -0.32 -14.53 18.22
CA GLN A 150 0.36 -15.53 19.07
C GLN A 150 1.88 -15.54 18.94
N THR A 151 2.38 -15.21 17.76
CA THR A 151 3.81 -15.36 17.43
C THR A 151 4.57 -14.03 17.42
N GLY A 152 3.86 -12.93 17.61
CA GLY A 152 4.38 -11.60 17.35
C GLY A 152 4.50 -11.31 15.85
N GLY A 153 4.82 -10.08 15.53
CA GLY A 153 4.98 -9.60 14.17
C GLY A 153 5.22 -8.10 14.14
N ASN A 154 5.28 -7.55 12.94
CA ASN A 154 5.42 -6.11 12.75
C ASN A 154 4.48 -5.61 11.66
N ILE A 155 3.88 -4.45 11.88
CA ILE A 155 3.01 -3.78 10.91
C ILE A 155 3.59 -2.40 10.63
N ILE A 156 3.86 -2.12 9.36
CA ILE A 156 4.36 -0.83 8.89
C ILE A 156 3.26 -0.19 8.05
N ASN A 157 2.87 1.02 8.41
CA ASN A 157 1.97 1.85 7.62
C ASN A 157 2.79 2.92 6.90
N ILE A 158 2.67 2.99 5.59
CA ILE A 158 3.31 4.03 4.80
C ILE A 158 2.47 5.30 4.93
N SER A 159 3.08 6.33 5.46
CA SER A 159 2.49 7.66 5.58
C SER A 159 3.18 8.65 4.63
N SER A 160 2.84 9.90 4.73
CA SER A 160 3.38 10.97 3.89
C SER A 160 3.93 12.12 4.73
N MET A 161 4.87 12.86 4.17
CA MET A 161 5.27 14.15 4.71
C MET A 161 4.10 15.13 4.81
N ASN A 162 3.07 14.95 4.00
CA ASN A 162 1.85 15.76 4.01
C ASN A 162 1.06 15.61 5.31
N ALA A 163 1.23 14.50 6.05
CA ALA A 163 0.61 14.33 7.36
C ALA A 163 1.15 15.35 8.40
N PHE A 164 2.38 15.83 8.22
CA PHE A 164 3.03 16.80 9.09
C PHE A 164 3.02 18.21 8.52
N ARG A 165 3.11 18.32 7.19
CA ARG A 165 3.17 19.59 6.47
C ARG A 165 2.37 19.48 5.18
N PRO A 166 1.08 19.82 5.22
CA PRO A 166 0.20 19.74 4.05
C PRO A 166 0.74 20.53 2.86
N LEU A 167 0.63 19.96 1.68
CA LEU A 167 0.93 20.65 0.42
C LEU A 167 -0.26 21.52 0.00
N THR A 168 0.02 22.63 -0.65
CA THR A 168 -0.96 23.64 -1.00
C THR A 168 -2.09 23.16 -1.92
N LYS A 169 -1.82 22.20 -2.79
CA LYS A 169 -2.80 21.67 -3.75
C LYS A 169 -3.52 20.40 -3.30
N ILE A 170 -3.08 19.80 -2.20
CA ILE A 170 -3.54 18.49 -1.74
C ILE A 170 -4.10 18.63 -0.33
N PRO A 171 -5.37 19.02 -0.18
CA PRO A 171 -5.98 19.23 1.15
C PRO A 171 -6.47 17.94 1.82
N ALA A 172 -6.41 16.79 1.13
CA ALA A 172 -6.84 15.48 1.62
C ALA A 172 -5.68 14.53 1.88
#